data_27e39f3f3839a00d2e731089e2e5be15
#
_entry.id   27e39f3f3839a00d2e731089e2e5be15
#
_cell.length_a   1.000
_cell.length_b   1.000
_cell.length_c   1.000
_cell.angle_alpha   90.00
_cell.angle_beta   90.00
_cell.angle_gamma   90.00
#
_symmetry.space_group_name_H-M   'P 1'
#
loop_
_entity.id
_entity.type
_entity.pdbx_description
1 polymer ?
#
loop_
_entity_poly.entity_id
_entity_poly.type
_entity_poly.pdbx_seq_one_letter_code
_entity_poly.pdbx_strand_id
1 'polypeptide(L)'
;MTAPTAAGLCAGRVVAVTGAGRGLGRAHALAFAAEGARVVVNDLGVGPGGDGGSGGPARRVVEEIVAEGGEAVVHDGDIATTEGAASLVTTALDAFGRLDTLVNNAGFLRDRMLVNLDEDDWDAVVRVHLKGHFLPLKHAAAHWRGEAKAGRTPVARVINTSSGAGLLGSVGQGNYAAAKAGIVALTLVAAAELGRYGVHVNALAPAARTRMTEQTFAATMTAPEEGQFDAMAPENVSPLVVWLGSASSDGVTGRVFEAEAGRITVMEGWRPGPTDDRGARRSPADAGETVRRLLADAEVPQRVYGAS
;
A
#
# COMPACT_ATOMS: atom_id res chain seq x y z
N MET A 1 -8.18 -40.80 -9.91
CA MET A 1 -8.92 -39.54 -10.06
C MET A 1 -8.48 -38.64 -8.91
N THR A 2 -7.57 -37.69 -9.16
CA THR A 2 -7.20 -36.66 -8.22
C THR A 2 -8.39 -35.72 -8.07
N ALA A 3 -8.83 -35.46 -6.83
CA ALA A 3 -9.87 -34.48 -6.56
C ALA A 3 -9.43 -33.14 -7.22
N PRO A 4 -10.38 -32.38 -7.83
CA PRO A 4 -10.04 -31.07 -8.35
C PRO A 4 -9.50 -30.26 -7.19
N THR A 5 -8.25 -29.77 -7.29
CA THR A 5 -7.70 -28.75 -6.39
C THR A 5 -8.69 -27.60 -6.39
N ALA A 6 -9.15 -27.19 -5.20
CA ALA A 6 -10.04 -26.04 -5.08
C ALA A 6 -9.38 -24.87 -5.82
N ALA A 7 -10.16 -24.17 -6.66
CA ALA A 7 -9.66 -23.00 -7.39
C ALA A 7 -9.12 -22.01 -6.38
N GLY A 8 -7.93 -21.47 -6.62
CA GLY A 8 -7.29 -20.49 -5.72
C GLY A 8 -8.19 -19.25 -5.50
N LEU A 9 -7.99 -18.56 -4.41
CA LEU A 9 -8.82 -17.44 -3.93
C LEU A 9 -8.96 -16.30 -4.96
N CYS A 10 -7.97 -16.15 -5.85
CA CYS A 10 -7.91 -15.14 -6.91
C CYS A 10 -8.03 -15.74 -8.32
N ALA A 11 -8.54 -16.98 -8.46
CA ALA A 11 -8.66 -17.64 -9.75
C ALA A 11 -9.41 -16.77 -10.77
N GLY A 12 -8.78 -16.56 -11.93
CA GLY A 12 -9.32 -15.76 -13.04
C GLY A 12 -9.31 -14.24 -12.84
N ARG A 13 -8.86 -13.71 -11.70
CA ARG A 13 -8.65 -12.27 -11.47
C ARG A 13 -7.38 -11.79 -12.17
N VAL A 14 -7.36 -10.52 -12.54
CA VAL A 14 -6.18 -9.81 -13.04
C VAL A 14 -5.75 -8.79 -12.02
N VAL A 15 -4.50 -8.88 -11.60
CA VAL A 15 -3.92 -8.07 -10.53
C VAL A 15 -2.71 -7.29 -11.05
N ALA A 16 -2.70 -5.98 -10.84
CA ALA A 16 -1.52 -5.15 -11.08
C ALA A 16 -0.85 -4.81 -9.73
N VAL A 17 0.46 -5.07 -9.62
CA VAL A 17 1.26 -4.77 -8.43
C VAL A 17 2.39 -3.82 -8.80
N THR A 18 2.45 -2.65 -8.15
CA THR A 18 3.52 -1.67 -8.38
C THR A 18 4.71 -1.89 -7.44
N GLY A 19 5.94 -1.64 -7.94
CA GLY A 19 7.15 -1.94 -7.18
C GLY A 19 7.31 -3.44 -6.89
N ALA A 20 6.89 -4.27 -7.85
CA ALA A 20 6.77 -5.72 -7.66
C ALA A 20 8.02 -6.53 -8.01
N GLY A 21 9.14 -5.88 -8.35
CA GLY A 21 10.36 -6.58 -8.71
C GLY A 21 11.16 -7.14 -7.53
N ARG A 22 10.85 -6.72 -6.29
CA ARG A 22 11.58 -7.11 -5.06
C ARG A 22 10.72 -6.96 -3.80
N GLY A 23 11.22 -7.50 -2.67
CA GLY A 23 10.64 -7.31 -1.33
C GLY A 23 9.14 -7.62 -1.27
N LEU A 24 8.37 -6.77 -0.60
CA LEU A 24 6.92 -6.93 -0.41
C LEU A 24 6.18 -7.07 -1.74
N GLY A 25 6.47 -6.20 -2.72
CA GLY A 25 5.77 -6.25 -4.00
C GLY A 25 5.99 -7.56 -4.76
N ARG A 26 7.23 -8.11 -4.73
CA ARG A 26 7.51 -9.45 -5.29
C ARG A 26 6.74 -10.53 -4.53
N ALA A 27 6.77 -10.52 -3.20
CA ALA A 27 6.05 -11.49 -2.40
C ALA A 27 4.54 -11.45 -2.69
N HIS A 28 3.96 -10.26 -2.83
CA HIS A 28 2.55 -10.11 -3.20
C HIS A 28 2.25 -10.66 -4.61
N ALA A 29 3.09 -10.34 -5.61
CA ALA A 29 2.90 -10.81 -6.98
C ALA A 29 2.92 -12.35 -7.07
N LEU A 30 3.90 -12.99 -6.40
CA LEU A 30 3.99 -14.44 -6.33
C LEU A 30 2.80 -15.07 -5.59
N ALA A 31 2.38 -14.47 -4.46
CA ALA A 31 1.24 -14.97 -3.70
C ALA A 31 -0.07 -14.87 -4.47
N PHE A 32 -0.31 -13.77 -5.22
CA PHE A 32 -1.47 -13.66 -6.10
C PHE A 32 -1.46 -14.71 -7.23
N ALA A 33 -0.29 -14.93 -7.85
CA ALA A 33 -0.14 -15.94 -8.89
C ALA A 33 -0.41 -17.35 -8.35
N ALA A 34 0.10 -17.69 -7.17
CA ALA A 34 -0.15 -18.98 -6.50
C ALA A 34 -1.63 -19.21 -6.20
N GLU A 35 -2.41 -18.14 -6.00
CA GLU A 35 -3.86 -18.16 -5.82
C GLU A 35 -4.65 -18.02 -7.14
N GLY A 36 -3.99 -18.24 -8.27
CA GLY A 36 -4.61 -18.33 -9.61
C GLY A 36 -4.91 -16.99 -10.28
N ALA A 37 -4.34 -15.90 -9.82
CA ALA A 37 -4.43 -14.61 -10.51
C ALA A 37 -3.45 -14.52 -11.69
N ARG A 38 -3.83 -13.73 -12.70
CA ARG A 38 -2.91 -13.25 -13.74
C ARG A 38 -2.34 -11.91 -13.30
N VAL A 39 -1.01 -11.74 -13.37
CA VAL A 39 -0.32 -10.64 -12.69
C VAL A 39 0.38 -9.70 -13.68
N VAL A 40 0.13 -8.39 -13.55
CA VAL A 40 0.97 -7.35 -14.14
C VAL A 40 2.00 -6.93 -13.10
N VAL A 41 3.26 -7.24 -13.37
CA VAL A 41 4.40 -6.96 -12.48
C VAL A 41 5.03 -5.64 -12.91
N ASN A 42 4.78 -4.56 -12.16
CA ASN A 42 5.41 -3.27 -12.45
C ASN A 42 6.61 -3.03 -11.54
N ASP A 43 7.74 -2.68 -12.15
CA ASP A 43 8.93 -2.17 -11.45
C ASP A 43 9.86 -1.44 -12.42
N LEU A 44 10.31 -0.24 -12.05
CA LEU A 44 11.31 0.51 -12.81
C LEU A 44 12.72 -0.07 -12.71
N GLY A 45 12.97 -0.94 -11.70
CA GLY A 45 14.28 -1.52 -11.47
C GLY A 45 15.30 -0.56 -10.84
N VAL A 46 14.83 0.50 -10.18
CA VAL A 46 15.68 1.51 -9.52
C VAL A 46 16.41 0.97 -8.30
N GLY A 47 17.47 1.65 -7.91
CA GLY A 47 18.22 1.41 -6.68
C GLY A 47 17.42 1.76 -5.41
N PRO A 48 17.99 1.52 -4.20
CA PRO A 48 17.32 1.83 -2.92
C PRO A 48 16.96 3.30 -2.72
N GLY A 49 17.74 4.23 -3.31
CA GLY A 49 17.49 5.69 -3.27
C GLY A 49 16.59 6.22 -4.40
N GLY A 50 16.06 5.33 -5.26
CA GLY A 50 15.21 5.71 -6.39
C GLY A 50 15.96 6.02 -7.69
N ASP A 51 17.28 5.78 -7.76
CA ASP A 51 18.11 6.12 -8.91
C ASP A 51 18.29 4.93 -9.87
N GLY A 52 18.47 5.24 -11.17
CA GLY A 52 18.62 4.25 -12.25
C GLY A 52 17.30 3.62 -12.66
N GLY A 53 17.38 2.54 -13.44
CA GLY A 53 16.23 1.74 -13.87
C GLY A 53 16.66 0.71 -14.93
N SER A 54 16.17 -0.53 -14.86
CA SER A 54 16.56 -1.59 -15.81
C SER A 54 15.43 -2.54 -16.22
N GLY A 55 14.21 -2.45 -15.62
CA GLY A 55 13.12 -3.42 -15.85
C GLY A 55 13.48 -4.89 -15.50
N GLY A 56 14.74 -5.18 -15.24
CA GLY A 56 15.22 -6.55 -14.97
C GLY A 56 14.59 -7.21 -13.75
N PRO A 57 14.35 -6.49 -12.64
CA PRO A 57 13.67 -7.07 -11.47
C PRO A 57 12.27 -7.56 -11.77
N ALA A 58 11.45 -6.77 -12.46
CA ALA A 58 10.10 -7.17 -12.86
C ALA A 58 10.11 -8.41 -13.76
N ARG A 59 11.03 -8.46 -14.72
CA ARG A 59 11.18 -9.61 -15.63
C ARG A 59 11.47 -10.90 -14.88
N ARG A 60 12.38 -10.88 -13.91
CA ARG A 60 12.68 -12.07 -13.08
C ARG A 60 11.45 -12.58 -12.33
N VAL A 61 10.63 -11.70 -11.78
CA VAL A 61 9.41 -12.11 -11.07
C VAL A 61 8.38 -12.72 -12.04
N VAL A 62 8.27 -12.17 -13.26
CA VAL A 62 7.43 -12.78 -14.31
C VAL A 62 7.93 -14.16 -14.67
N GLU A 63 9.27 -14.33 -14.86
CA GLU A 63 9.88 -15.63 -15.15
C GLU A 63 9.63 -16.64 -14.02
N GLU A 64 9.71 -16.24 -12.76
CA GLU A 64 9.38 -17.09 -11.59
C GLU A 64 7.90 -17.51 -11.61
N ILE A 65 6.97 -16.57 -11.83
CA ILE A 65 5.52 -16.88 -11.90
C ILE A 65 5.23 -17.87 -13.02
N VAL A 66 5.83 -17.65 -14.20
CA VAL A 66 5.64 -18.54 -15.37
C VAL A 66 6.26 -19.93 -15.12
N ALA A 67 7.42 -20.00 -14.48
CA ALA A 67 8.06 -21.28 -14.11
C ALA A 67 7.20 -22.13 -13.14
N GLU A 68 6.42 -21.49 -12.27
CA GLU A 68 5.47 -22.12 -11.37
C GLU A 68 4.10 -22.39 -12.04
N GLY A 69 3.97 -22.14 -13.35
CA GLY A 69 2.74 -22.41 -14.12
C GLY A 69 1.68 -21.30 -14.07
N GLY A 70 2.00 -20.12 -13.51
CA GLY A 70 1.13 -18.96 -13.50
C GLY A 70 1.26 -18.11 -14.77
N GLU A 71 0.47 -17.05 -14.86
CA GLU A 71 0.47 -16.10 -15.98
C GLU A 71 0.85 -14.70 -15.47
N ALA A 72 1.86 -14.09 -16.06
CA ALA A 72 2.26 -12.73 -15.72
C ALA A 72 2.88 -11.99 -16.90
N VAL A 73 2.81 -10.65 -16.86
CA VAL A 73 3.45 -9.76 -17.83
C VAL A 73 4.21 -8.63 -17.11
N VAL A 74 5.27 -8.15 -17.75
CA VAL A 74 6.09 -7.04 -17.26
C VAL A 74 5.43 -5.71 -17.63
N HIS A 75 5.51 -4.76 -16.71
CA HIS A 75 5.30 -3.33 -16.96
C HIS A 75 6.44 -2.54 -16.32
N ASP A 76 7.15 -1.72 -17.09
CA ASP A 76 8.33 -0.94 -16.66
C ASP A 76 8.11 0.58 -16.70
N GLY A 77 6.85 1.02 -16.87
CA GLY A 77 6.47 2.44 -16.85
C GLY A 77 6.55 3.07 -15.47
N ASP A 78 6.91 4.36 -15.43
CA ASP A 78 6.94 5.15 -14.19
C ASP A 78 5.52 5.50 -13.73
N ILE A 79 5.06 4.83 -12.66
CA ILE A 79 3.72 5.01 -12.10
C ILE A 79 3.48 6.41 -11.47
N ALA A 80 4.52 7.20 -11.30
CA ALA A 80 4.41 8.60 -10.85
C ALA A 80 4.29 9.60 -12.02
N THR A 81 4.12 9.10 -13.25
CA THR A 81 3.73 9.88 -14.44
C THR A 81 2.33 9.47 -14.91
N THR A 82 1.65 10.38 -15.61
CA THR A 82 0.31 10.10 -16.16
C THR A 82 0.38 8.96 -17.19
N GLU A 83 1.38 9.00 -18.05
CA GLU A 83 1.60 8.04 -19.13
C GLU A 83 1.90 6.64 -18.58
N GLY A 84 2.83 6.53 -17.62
CA GLY A 84 3.19 5.26 -17.01
C GLY A 84 2.06 4.65 -16.17
N ALA A 85 1.30 5.47 -15.45
CA ALA A 85 0.13 5.00 -14.70
C ALA A 85 -1.02 4.57 -15.63
N ALA A 86 -1.24 5.27 -16.74
CA ALA A 86 -2.24 4.88 -17.74
C ALA A 86 -1.82 3.57 -18.45
N SER A 87 -0.55 3.45 -18.83
CA SER A 87 -0.04 2.24 -19.50
C SER A 87 -0.09 1.01 -18.60
N LEU A 88 0.00 1.15 -17.27
CA LEU A 88 -0.19 0.02 -16.34
C LEU A 88 -1.59 -0.61 -16.50
N VAL A 89 -2.63 0.22 -16.58
CA VAL A 89 -3.99 -0.26 -16.80
C VAL A 89 -4.15 -0.86 -18.20
N THR A 90 -3.63 -0.17 -19.22
CA THR A 90 -3.67 -0.65 -20.61
C THR A 90 -2.96 -2.00 -20.74
N THR A 91 -1.79 -2.19 -20.12
CA THR A 91 -1.08 -3.49 -20.11
C THR A 91 -1.96 -4.63 -19.54
N ALA A 92 -2.69 -4.37 -18.47
CA ALA A 92 -3.61 -5.37 -17.92
C ALA A 92 -4.76 -5.71 -18.89
N LEU A 93 -5.33 -4.69 -19.55
CA LEU A 93 -6.42 -4.86 -20.48
C LEU A 93 -5.97 -5.56 -21.76
N ASP A 94 -4.82 -5.20 -22.32
CA ASP A 94 -4.29 -5.77 -23.56
C ASP A 94 -3.86 -7.23 -23.38
N ALA A 95 -3.19 -7.54 -22.25
CA ALA A 95 -2.70 -8.87 -21.96
C ALA A 95 -3.81 -9.83 -21.50
N PHE A 96 -4.77 -9.36 -20.71
CA PHE A 96 -5.69 -10.21 -19.97
C PHE A 96 -7.17 -9.83 -20.10
N GLY A 97 -7.48 -8.73 -20.80
CA GLY A 97 -8.86 -8.30 -21.08
C GLY A 97 -9.57 -7.61 -19.90
N ARG A 98 -8.96 -7.49 -18.73
CA ARG A 98 -9.58 -6.91 -17.53
C ARG A 98 -8.55 -6.45 -16.50
N LEU A 99 -8.99 -5.68 -15.50
CA LEU A 99 -8.24 -5.37 -14.28
C LEU A 99 -9.20 -5.48 -13.10
N ASP A 100 -8.87 -6.32 -12.12
CA ASP A 100 -9.72 -6.57 -10.94
C ASP A 100 -9.11 -6.04 -9.66
N THR A 101 -7.77 -6.02 -9.56
CA THR A 101 -7.10 -5.61 -8.34
C THR A 101 -5.88 -4.75 -8.67
N LEU A 102 -5.75 -3.64 -7.94
CA LEU A 102 -4.57 -2.78 -7.98
C LEU A 102 -3.91 -2.78 -6.59
N VAL A 103 -2.64 -3.19 -6.53
CA VAL A 103 -1.80 -3.06 -5.34
C VAL A 103 -0.78 -1.96 -5.59
N ASN A 104 -0.99 -0.82 -4.97
CA ASN A 104 -0.06 0.29 -4.96
C ASN A 104 0.96 0.06 -3.84
N ASN A 105 2.18 -0.35 -4.21
CA ASN A 105 3.23 -0.70 -3.26
C ASN A 105 4.57 0.00 -3.54
N ALA A 106 4.80 0.51 -4.74
CA ALA A 106 6.07 1.14 -5.11
C ALA A 106 6.51 2.24 -4.14
N GLY A 107 7.80 2.27 -3.84
CA GLY A 107 8.36 3.27 -2.93
C GLY A 107 9.85 3.07 -2.67
N PHE A 108 10.47 4.07 -2.05
CA PHE A 108 11.87 4.09 -1.58
C PHE A 108 12.01 5.07 -0.42
N LEU A 109 13.18 5.11 0.24
CA LEU A 109 13.47 6.01 1.36
C LEU A 109 14.58 7.01 1.01
N ARG A 110 14.42 8.22 1.52
CA ARG A 110 15.46 9.25 1.64
C ARG A 110 15.33 9.90 3.02
N ASP A 111 15.82 9.16 4.02
CA ASP A 111 15.64 9.50 5.43
C ASP A 111 16.64 10.59 5.84
N ARG A 112 16.14 11.66 6.44
CA ARG A 112 16.91 12.78 7.03
C ARG A 112 16.14 13.34 8.21
N MET A 113 16.87 13.82 9.21
CA MET A 113 16.27 14.69 10.23
C MET A 113 15.62 15.91 9.56
N LEU A 114 14.46 16.33 10.02
CA LEU A 114 13.64 17.38 9.38
C LEU A 114 14.45 18.65 9.03
N VAL A 115 15.38 19.06 9.91
CA VAL A 115 16.21 20.24 9.69
C VAL A 115 17.28 20.08 8.61
N ASN A 116 17.57 18.83 8.20
CA ASN A 116 18.56 18.48 7.19
C ASN A 116 17.93 17.88 5.92
N LEU A 117 16.60 17.83 5.86
CA LEU A 117 15.86 17.32 4.71
C LEU A 117 15.80 18.41 3.65
N ASP A 118 16.36 18.15 2.48
CA ASP A 118 16.28 19.07 1.35
C ASP A 118 15.01 18.87 0.50
N GLU A 119 14.77 19.82 -0.40
CA GLU A 119 13.58 19.86 -1.25
C GLU A 119 13.56 18.68 -2.23
N ASP A 120 14.70 18.32 -2.80
CA ASP A 120 14.81 17.22 -3.78
C ASP A 120 14.50 15.86 -3.13
N ASP A 121 14.95 15.62 -1.90
CA ASP A 121 14.63 14.41 -1.14
C ASP A 121 13.14 14.36 -0.74
N TRP A 122 12.58 15.53 -0.40
CA TRP A 122 11.15 15.65 -0.13
C TRP A 122 10.32 15.34 -1.38
N ASP A 123 10.58 16.01 -2.48
CA ASP A 123 9.82 15.89 -3.72
C ASP A 123 9.92 14.49 -4.32
N ALA A 124 11.10 13.89 -4.31
CA ALA A 124 11.29 12.55 -4.83
C ALA A 124 10.45 11.52 -4.06
N VAL A 125 10.43 11.58 -2.73
CA VAL A 125 9.66 10.66 -1.89
C VAL A 125 8.16 10.89 -2.05
N VAL A 126 7.68 12.13 -1.97
CA VAL A 126 6.25 12.46 -2.12
C VAL A 126 5.77 12.10 -3.53
N ARG A 127 6.59 12.35 -4.56
CA ARG A 127 6.28 12.00 -5.94
C ARG A 127 6.02 10.49 -6.11
N VAL A 128 6.92 9.65 -5.65
CA VAL A 128 6.77 8.20 -5.88
C VAL A 128 5.72 7.60 -4.94
N HIS A 129 5.72 7.96 -3.67
CA HIS A 129 4.77 7.38 -2.73
C HIS A 129 3.35 7.93 -2.93
N LEU A 130 3.14 9.24 -2.81
CA LEU A 130 1.78 9.78 -2.81
C LEU A 130 1.21 9.92 -4.22
N LYS A 131 1.93 10.58 -5.12
CA LYS A 131 1.49 10.74 -6.52
C LYS A 131 1.48 9.40 -7.26
N GLY A 132 2.47 8.52 -7.01
CA GLY A 132 2.54 7.18 -7.60
C GLY A 132 1.50 6.19 -7.06
N HIS A 133 0.80 6.48 -5.98
CA HIS A 133 -0.43 5.78 -5.57
C HIS A 133 -1.67 6.40 -6.21
N PHE A 134 -1.70 7.74 -6.29
CA PHE A 134 -2.84 8.48 -6.86
C PHE A 134 -3.05 8.20 -8.34
N LEU A 135 -1.99 8.25 -9.16
CA LEU A 135 -2.15 8.14 -10.61
C LEU A 135 -2.64 6.75 -11.07
N PRO A 136 -2.06 5.61 -10.65
CA PRO A 136 -2.61 4.31 -10.98
C PRO A 136 -4.06 4.13 -10.49
N LEU A 137 -4.36 4.56 -9.27
CA LEU A 137 -5.72 4.55 -8.73
C LEU A 137 -6.70 5.35 -9.61
N LYS A 138 -6.32 6.56 -10.03
CA LYS A 138 -7.12 7.42 -10.93
C LYS A 138 -7.45 6.72 -12.24
N HIS A 139 -6.46 6.10 -12.89
CA HIS A 139 -6.67 5.45 -14.19
C HIS A 139 -7.46 4.14 -14.05
N ALA A 140 -7.20 3.33 -13.04
CA ALA A 140 -7.98 2.13 -12.74
C ALA A 140 -9.44 2.48 -12.37
N ALA A 141 -9.65 3.50 -11.54
CA ALA A 141 -10.98 3.99 -11.18
C ALA A 141 -11.77 4.51 -12.39
N ALA A 142 -11.09 5.19 -13.33
CA ALA A 142 -11.71 5.63 -14.57
C ALA A 142 -12.19 4.45 -15.43
N HIS A 143 -11.38 3.39 -15.53
CA HIS A 143 -11.74 2.14 -16.20
C HIS A 143 -12.96 1.49 -15.51
N TRP A 144 -12.92 1.21 -14.22
CA TRP A 144 -14.02 0.57 -13.50
C TRP A 144 -15.31 1.39 -13.50
N ARG A 145 -15.22 2.72 -13.41
CA ARG A 145 -16.39 3.59 -13.59
C ARG A 145 -16.97 3.45 -15.00
N GLY A 146 -16.13 3.31 -16.03
CA GLY A 146 -16.55 3.04 -17.40
C GLY A 146 -17.31 1.72 -17.51
N GLU A 147 -16.78 0.65 -16.90
CA GLU A 147 -17.41 -0.66 -16.83
C GLU A 147 -18.79 -0.60 -16.15
N ALA A 148 -18.87 0.06 -14.99
CA ALA A 148 -20.13 0.23 -14.28
C ALA A 148 -21.17 1.01 -15.08
N LYS A 149 -20.77 2.08 -15.78
CA LYS A 149 -21.65 2.85 -16.67
C LYS A 149 -22.12 2.05 -17.89
N ALA A 150 -21.34 1.06 -18.33
CA ALA A 150 -21.71 0.15 -19.40
C ALA A 150 -22.58 -1.04 -18.93
N GLY A 151 -23.05 -1.01 -17.66
CA GLY A 151 -23.93 -2.03 -17.09
C GLY A 151 -23.21 -3.29 -16.60
N ARG A 152 -21.87 -3.32 -16.59
CA ARG A 152 -21.09 -4.37 -15.93
C ARG A 152 -20.88 -3.98 -14.47
N THR A 153 -20.87 -4.96 -13.56
CA THR A 153 -20.64 -4.70 -12.13
C THR A 153 -19.21 -5.09 -11.78
N PRO A 154 -18.28 -4.12 -11.67
CA PRO A 154 -16.94 -4.43 -11.22
C PRO A 154 -16.95 -5.03 -9.80
N VAL A 155 -16.09 -6.02 -9.58
CA VAL A 155 -15.73 -6.53 -8.24
C VAL A 155 -14.27 -6.16 -8.02
N ALA A 156 -14.03 -4.85 -7.98
CA ALA A 156 -12.67 -4.32 -7.99
C ALA A 156 -12.12 -4.06 -6.57
N ARG A 157 -10.81 -4.23 -6.41
CA ARG A 157 -10.11 -4.06 -5.13
C ARG A 157 -8.87 -3.21 -5.31
N VAL A 158 -8.64 -2.30 -4.36
CA VAL A 158 -7.42 -1.50 -4.29
C VAL A 158 -6.80 -1.66 -2.91
N ILE A 159 -5.51 -1.97 -2.88
CA ILE A 159 -4.71 -2.02 -1.67
C ILE A 159 -3.60 -0.98 -1.80
N ASN A 160 -3.64 0.04 -0.95
CA ASN A 160 -2.64 1.10 -0.90
C ASN A 160 -1.65 0.83 0.24
N THR A 161 -0.36 0.79 -0.05
CA THR A 161 0.67 0.53 0.96
C THR A 161 1.04 1.81 1.70
N SER A 162 0.52 1.96 2.92
CA SER A 162 0.93 2.95 3.90
C SER A 162 2.13 2.45 4.73
N SER A 163 2.25 2.84 5.97
CA SER A 163 3.31 2.44 6.92
C SER A 163 2.91 2.82 8.34
N GLY A 164 3.43 2.13 9.33
CA GLY A 164 3.37 2.60 10.71
C GLY A 164 3.91 4.03 10.88
N ALA A 165 4.95 4.42 10.12
CA ALA A 165 5.44 5.80 10.08
C ALA A 165 4.39 6.80 9.60
N GLY A 166 3.49 6.41 8.69
CA GLY A 166 2.37 7.25 8.25
C GLY A 166 1.21 7.32 9.26
N LEU A 167 1.12 6.37 10.17
CA LEU A 167 0.08 6.31 11.20
C LEU A 167 0.50 7.05 12.49
N LEU A 168 1.74 6.84 12.92
CA LEU A 168 2.26 7.33 14.21
C LEU A 168 3.39 8.36 14.08
N GLY A 169 3.91 8.57 12.87
CA GLY A 169 5.15 9.32 12.63
C GLY A 169 6.39 8.46 12.85
N SER A 170 7.53 8.93 12.34
CA SER A 170 8.85 8.32 12.54
C SER A 170 9.93 9.40 12.51
N VAL A 171 10.81 9.42 13.51
CA VAL A 171 11.92 10.36 13.59
C VAL A 171 12.87 10.14 12.40
N GLY A 172 13.25 11.23 11.71
CA GLY A 172 14.10 11.17 10.52
C GLY A 172 13.39 10.82 9.21
N GLN A 173 12.06 10.61 9.22
CA GLN A 173 11.26 10.21 8.07
C GLN A 173 10.13 11.21 7.75
N GLY A 174 10.36 12.50 7.86
CA GLY A 174 9.33 13.53 7.71
C GLY A 174 8.60 13.49 6.35
N ASN A 175 9.36 13.36 5.24
CA ASN A 175 8.83 13.22 3.89
C ASN A 175 8.03 11.91 3.70
N TYR A 176 8.60 10.81 4.15
CA TYR A 176 8.00 9.48 4.05
C TYR A 176 6.73 9.37 4.90
N ALA A 177 6.78 9.79 6.16
CA ALA A 177 5.64 9.78 7.07
C ALA A 177 4.48 10.63 6.52
N ALA A 178 4.77 11.85 6.02
CA ALA A 178 3.77 12.71 5.38
C ALA A 178 3.13 12.05 4.16
N ALA A 179 3.93 11.45 3.26
CA ALA A 179 3.42 10.76 2.08
C ALA A 179 2.55 9.54 2.48
N LYS A 180 2.99 8.74 3.46
CA LYS A 180 2.27 7.55 3.92
C LYS A 180 0.98 7.88 4.69
N ALA A 181 0.95 8.98 5.43
CA ALA A 181 -0.29 9.52 6.01
C ALA A 181 -1.26 10.01 4.92
N GLY A 182 -0.73 10.71 3.89
CA GLY A 182 -1.50 11.13 2.72
C GLY A 182 -2.14 9.95 1.97
N ILE A 183 -1.47 8.80 1.89
CA ILE A 183 -2.03 7.57 1.29
C ILE A 183 -3.23 7.06 2.09
N VAL A 184 -3.22 7.13 3.43
CA VAL A 184 -4.37 6.77 4.26
C VAL A 184 -5.56 7.67 3.94
N ALA A 185 -5.36 8.99 3.91
CA ALA A 185 -6.41 9.95 3.55
C ALA A 185 -6.96 9.68 2.14
N LEU A 186 -6.08 9.45 1.15
CA LEU A 186 -6.47 9.09 -0.22
C LEU A 186 -7.31 7.81 -0.24
N THR A 187 -6.96 6.81 0.57
CA THR A 187 -7.70 5.54 0.69
C THR A 187 -9.13 5.77 1.18
N LEU A 188 -9.30 6.58 2.23
CA LEU A 188 -10.63 6.87 2.80
C LEU A 188 -11.53 7.62 1.80
N VAL A 189 -10.98 8.63 1.11
CA VAL A 189 -11.70 9.37 0.07
C VAL A 189 -12.07 8.46 -1.08
N ALA A 190 -11.13 7.67 -1.60
CA ALA A 190 -11.37 6.76 -2.72
C ALA A 190 -12.40 5.67 -2.36
N ALA A 191 -12.38 5.13 -1.15
CA ALA A 191 -13.38 4.17 -0.68
C ALA A 191 -14.80 4.76 -0.71
N ALA A 192 -14.96 6.00 -0.25
CA ALA A 192 -16.25 6.70 -0.24
C ALA A 192 -16.74 7.04 -1.67
N GLU A 193 -15.84 7.50 -2.55
CA GLU A 193 -16.22 7.91 -3.91
C GLU A 193 -16.48 6.74 -4.85
N LEU A 194 -15.72 5.63 -4.71
CA LEU A 194 -15.69 4.55 -5.68
C LEU A 194 -16.59 3.37 -5.30
N GLY A 195 -17.04 3.26 -4.05
CA GLY A 195 -17.89 2.17 -3.57
C GLY A 195 -19.13 1.95 -4.44
N ARG A 196 -19.77 3.03 -4.89
CA ARG A 196 -20.93 2.97 -5.81
C ARG A 196 -20.63 2.32 -7.18
N TYR A 197 -19.38 2.14 -7.54
CA TYR A 197 -18.94 1.46 -8.76
C TYR A 197 -18.43 0.04 -8.53
N GLY A 198 -18.62 -0.51 -7.31
CA GLY A 198 -18.17 -1.85 -6.95
C GLY A 198 -16.65 -1.94 -6.65
N VAL A 199 -16.02 -0.81 -6.32
CA VAL A 199 -14.59 -0.73 -6.00
C VAL A 199 -14.41 -0.58 -4.49
N HIS A 200 -13.73 -1.53 -3.86
CA HIS A 200 -13.33 -1.43 -2.45
C HIS A 200 -11.87 -1.03 -2.34
N VAL A 201 -11.59 -0.07 -1.47
CA VAL A 201 -10.24 0.52 -1.30
C VAL A 201 -9.83 0.45 0.16
N ASN A 202 -8.68 -0.19 0.43
CA ASN A 202 -8.12 -0.32 1.77
C ASN A 202 -6.64 0.05 1.79
N ALA A 203 -6.12 0.35 2.96
CA ALA A 203 -4.69 0.61 3.16
C ALA A 203 -4.05 -0.49 4.03
N LEU A 204 -2.78 -0.74 3.77
CA LEU A 204 -1.92 -1.67 4.49
C LEU A 204 -0.72 -0.91 5.07
N ALA A 205 -0.41 -1.10 6.34
CA ALA A 205 0.83 -0.68 7.00
C ALA A 205 1.66 -1.95 7.32
N PRO A 206 2.56 -2.38 6.43
CA PRO A 206 3.31 -3.61 6.63
C PRO A 206 4.57 -3.39 7.46
N ALA A 207 4.97 -4.40 8.24
CA ALA A 207 6.31 -4.53 8.79
C ALA A 207 6.98 -5.80 8.22
N ALA A 208 8.08 -5.63 7.49
CA ALA A 208 8.82 -6.72 6.88
C ALA A 208 10.26 -6.33 6.60
N ARG A 209 11.15 -7.33 6.53
CA ARG A 209 12.53 -7.17 6.08
C ARG A 209 12.57 -6.95 4.58
N THR A 210 13.08 -5.81 4.18
CA THR A 210 13.32 -5.44 2.80
C THR A 210 14.64 -4.69 2.71
N ARG A 211 15.21 -4.53 1.52
CA ARG A 211 16.40 -3.67 1.36
C ARG A 211 16.26 -2.28 1.97
N MET A 212 15.04 -1.79 2.02
CA MET A 212 14.67 -0.49 2.58
C MET A 212 14.76 -0.49 4.10
N THR A 213 14.21 -1.50 4.76
CA THR A 213 14.16 -1.63 6.22
C THR A 213 15.47 -2.14 6.82
N GLU A 214 16.23 -2.97 6.10
CA GLU A 214 17.55 -3.45 6.53
C GLU A 214 18.56 -2.31 6.73
N GLN A 215 18.48 -1.26 5.91
CA GLN A 215 19.35 -0.10 6.05
C GLN A 215 18.99 0.78 7.25
N THR A 216 17.69 0.91 7.53
CA THR A 216 17.17 1.84 8.55
C THR A 216 17.06 1.17 9.92
N PHE A 217 16.74 -0.13 9.97
CA PHE A 217 16.40 -0.89 11.19
C PHE A 217 17.20 -2.19 11.32
N ALA A 218 18.49 -2.18 10.99
CA ALA A 218 19.34 -3.36 10.91
C ALA A 218 19.23 -4.30 12.13
N ALA A 219 19.14 -3.75 13.35
CA ALA A 219 19.08 -4.54 14.58
C ALA A 219 17.80 -5.42 14.71
N THR A 220 16.68 -4.98 14.14
CA THR A 220 15.39 -5.68 14.19
C THR A 220 15.10 -6.49 12.93
N MET A 221 15.93 -6.34 11.89
CA MET A 221 15.77 -6.98 10.57
C MET A 221 16.72 -8.17 10.36
N THR A 222 17.36 -8.68 11.41
CA THR A 222 18.23 -9.88 11.32
C THR A 222 17.38 -11.11 10.97
N ALA A 223 17.86 -11.90 10.00
CA ALA A 223 17.23 -13.18 9.68
C ALA A 223 17.40 -14.16 10.85
N PRO A 224 16.40 -14.98 11.19
CA PRO A 224 16.52 -16.01 12.20
C PRO A 224 17.45 -17.14 11.74
N GLU A 225 17.79 -18.04 12.65
CA GLU A 225 18.50 -19.28 12.31
C GLU A 225 17.65 -20.17 11.40
N GLU A 226 18.32 -21.03 10.63
CA GLU A 226 17.65 -21.96 9.70
C GLU A 226 16.63 -22.84 10.43
N GLY A 227 15.41 -22.94 9.89
CA GLY A 227 14.30 -23.70 10.47
C GLY A 227 13.44 -22.97 11.49
N GLN A 228 13.79 -21.74 11.87
CA GLN A 228 12.95 -20.89 12.73
C GLN A 228 11.98 -20.05 11.89
N PHE A 229 10.85 -19.67 12.49
CA PHE A 229 9.89 -18.75 11.83
C PHE A 229 10.52 -17.39 11.63
N ASP A 230 10.61 -16.95 10.38
CA ASP A 230 11.09 -15.61 10.04
C ASP A 230 9.95 -14.60 10.17
N ALA A 231 9.86 -13.96 11.31
CA ALA A 231 8.82 -12.97 11.60
C ALA A 231 8.85 -11.76 10.65
N MET A 232 10.01 -11.43 10.09
CA MET A 232 10.16 -10.28 9.18
C MET A 232 10.18 -10.67 7.71
N ALA A 233 9.88 -11.93 7.36
CA ALA A 233 9.76 -12.32 5.95
C ALA A 233 8.63 -11.54 5.25
N PRO A 234 8.88 -10.94 4.06
CA PRO A 234 7.85 -10.21 3.30
C PRO A 234 6.61 -11.05 3.00
N GLU A 235 6.79 -12.36 2.86
CA GLU A 235 5.75 -13.34 2.58
C GLU A 235 4.66 -13.38 3.67
N ASN A 236 4.97 -13.03 4.91
CA ASN A 236 4.00 -13.01 6.02
C ASN A 236 2.90 -11.95 5.83
N VAL A 237 3.16 -10.92 5.04
CA VAL A 237 2.21 -9.83 4.77
C VAL A 237 1.26 -10.19 3.63
N SER A 238 1.72 -11.01 2.69
CA SER A 238 1.02 -11.31 1.43
C SER A 238 -0.35 -11.98 1.62
N PRO A 239 -0.60 -12.86 2.60
CA PRO A 239 -1.91 -13.48 2.79
C PRO A 239 -3.04 -12.47 2.99
N LEU A 240 -2.81 -11.41 3.78
CA LEU A 240 -3.79 -10.34 3.95
C LEU A 240 -4.03 -9.57 2.64
N VAL A 241 -2.96 -9.27 1.89
CA VAL A 241 -3.05 -8.53 0.63
C VAL A 241 -3.81 -9.33 -0.42
N VAL A 242 -3.55 -10.63 -0.53
CA VAL A 242 -4.27 -11.54 -1.43
C VAL A 242 -5.75 -11.62 -1.07
N TRP A 243 -6.06 -11.80 0.22
CA TRP A 243 -7.45 -11.83 0.67
C TRP A 243 -8.18 -10.51 0.40
N LEU A 244 -7.57 -9.37 0.72
CA LEU A 244 -8.12 -8.04 0.42
C LEU A 244 -8.30 -7.82 -1.10
N GLY A 245 -7.41 -8.38 -1.92
CA GLY A 245 -7.47 -8.33 -3.38
C GLY A 245 -8.45 -9.30 -4.02
N SER A 246 -9.00 -10.24 -3.27
CA SER A 246 -9.96 -11.24 -3.75
C SER A 246 -11.41 -10.74 -3.71
N ALA A 247 -12.32 -11.50 -4.32
CA ALA A 247 -13.74 -11.25 -4.20
C ALA A 247 -14.27 -11.49 -2.77
N SER A 248 -13.59 -12.34 -1.98
CA SER A 248 -13.99 -12.72 -0.63
C SER A 248 -13.91 -11.58 0.40
N SER A 249 -13.24 -10.47 0.07
CA SER A 249 -13.19 -9.26 0.90
C SER A 249 -14.37 -8.31 0.67
N ASP A 250 -15.49 -8.83 0.18
CA ASP A 250 -16.68 -8.01 -0.05
C ASP A 250 -17.14 -7.31 1.22
N GLY A 251 -17.57 -6.06 1.10
CA GLY A 251 -17.96 -5.21 2.23
C GLY A 251 -16.79 -4.61 3.02
N VAL A 252 -15.52 -5.01 2.78
CA VAL A 252 -14.36 -4.43 3.44
C VAL A 252 -13.79 -3.29 2.60
N THR A 253 -14.05 -2.05 3.04
CA THR A 253 -13.59 -0.83 2.35
C THR A 253 -13.35 0.30 3.35
N GLY A 254 -12.45 1.23 3.04
CA GLY A 254 -12.11 2.37 3.88
C GLY A 254 -11.42 1.96 5.19
N ARG A 255 -10.70 0.82 5.19
CA ARG A 255 -10.00 0.33 6.37
C ARG A 255 -8.49 0.44 6.21
N VAL A 256 -7.83 0.54 7.34
CA VAL A 256 -6.37 0.49 7.45
C VAL A 256 -6.01 -0.72 8.28
N PHE A 257 -5.12 -1.56 7.75
CA PHE A 257 -4.64 -2.75 8.44
C PHE A 257 -3.13 -2.64 8.65
N GLU A 258 -2.67 -3.01 9.83
CA GLU A 258 -1.27 -3.29 10.06
C GLU A 258 -1.04 -4.80 9.97
N ALA A 259 0.03 -5.22 9.29
CA ALA A 259 0.42 -6.62 9.16
C ALA A 259 1.90 -6.79 9.48
N GLU A 260 2.20 -7.59 10.48
CA GLU A 260 3.54 -7.88 10.98
C GLU A 260 3.64 -9.33 11.44
N ALA A 261 4.59 -10.06 10.93
CA ALA A 261 4.73 -11.49 11.23
C ALA A 261 3.43 -12.26 10.94
N GLY A 262 2.82 -12.88 11.95
CA GLY A 262 1.50 -13.52 11.85
C GLY A 262 0.36 -12.67 12.42
N ARG A 263 0.60 -11.40 12.77
CA ARG A 263 -0.37 -10.52 13.39
C ARG A 263 -1.03 -9.60 12.37
N ILE A 264 -2.34 -9.48 12.44
CA ILE A 264 -3.13 -8.50 11.68
C ILE A 264 -3.87 -7.62 12.67
N THR A 265 -3.74 -6.30 12.54
CA THR A 265 -4.40 -5.30 13.38
C THR A 265 -5.24 -4.38 12.52
N VAL A 266 -6.47 -4.09 12.94
CA VAL A 266 -7.29 -3.02 12.36
C VAL A 266 -6.92 -1.71 13.04
N MET A 267 -6.47 -0.73 12.25
CA MET A 267 -6.14 0.60 12.76
C MET A 267 -7.40 1.48 12.71
N GLU A 268 -7.82 1.96 13.85
CA GLU A 268 -9.13 2.63 13.97
C GLU A 268 -9.14 4.10 13.54
N GLY A 269 -7.99 4.70 13.31
CA GLY A 269 -7.90 6.10 12.85
C GLY A 269 -8.27 7.14 13.89
N TRP A 270 -8.50 8.38 13.45
CA TRP A 270 -8.84 9.50 14.31
C TRP A 270 -10.27 9.40 14.84
N ARG A 271 -10.43 9.52 16.15
CA ARG A 271 -11.71 9.59 16.85
C ARG A 271 -11.79 10.89 17.65
N PRO A 272 -12.96 11.56 17.72
CA PRO A 272 -13.14 12.66 18.67
C PRO A 272 -12.86 12.18 20.09
N GLY A 273 -12.05 12.93 20.80
CA GLY A 273 -11.82 12.77 22.24
C GLY A 273 -12.77 13.66 23.07
N PRO A 274 -12.36 14.02 24.30
CA PRO A 274 -13.12 14.94 25.15
C PRO A 274 -13.45 16.23 24.40
N THR A 275 -14.69 16.69 24.52
CA THR A 275 -15.20 17.85 23.79
C THR A 275 -15.87 18.81 24.76
N ASP A 276 -15.71 20.11 24.53
CA ASP A 276 -16.42 21.17 25.24
C ASP A 276 -16.97 22.18 24.24
N ASP A 277 -18.27 22.33 24.20
CA ASP A 277 -18.97 23.32 23.37
C ASP A 277 -19.61 24.40 24.23
N ARG A 278 -19.15 25.63 24.13
CA ARG A 278 -19.70 26.80 24.85
C ARG A 278 -20.91 27.41 24.11
N GLY A 279 -21.18 27.03 22.89
CA GLY A 279 -22.22 27.65 22.06
C GLY A 279 -21.93 29.12 21.70
N ALA A 280 -20.72 29.67 21.96
CA ALA A 280 -20.33 31.03 21.71
C ALA A 280 -18.80 31.15 21.46
N ARG A 281 -18.37 32.29 20.89
CA ARG A 281 -16.94 32.57 20.71
C ARG A 281 -16.20 32.61 22.05
N ARG A 282 -15.05 31.95 22.11
CA ARG A 282 -14.14 31.98 23.26
C ARG A 282 -13.14 33.12 23.10
N SER A 283 -12.68 33.68 24.23
CA SER A 283 -11.44 34.44 24.25
C SER A 283 -10.22 33.50 24.14
N PRO A 284 -9.03 33.96 23.76
CA PRO A 284 -7.81 33.13 23.79
C PRO A 284 -7.50 32.53 25.17
N ALA A 285 -7.76 33.26 26.25
CA ALA A 285 -7.58 32.77 27.62
C ALA A 285 -8.53 31.61 27.94
N ASP A 286 -9.83 31.78 27.67
CA ASP A 286 -10.84 30.71 27.87
C ASP A 286 -10.52 29.48 27.03
N ALA A 287 -10.06 29.66 25.78
CA ALA A 287 -9.63 28.54 24.91
C ALA A 287 -8.46 27.78 25.54
N GLY A 288 -7.48 28.48 26.09
CA GLY A 288 -6.33 27.87 26.76
C GLY A 288 -6.72 27.07 28.01
N GLU A 289 -7.63 27.59 28.83
CA GLU A 289 -8.16 26.86 29.99
C GLU A 289 -8.96 25.62 29.58
N THR A 290 -9.80 25.76 28.57
CA THR A 290 -10.56 24.63 28.01
C THR A 290 -9.64 23.52 27.49
N VAL A 291 -8.60 23.87 26.72
CA VAL A 291 -7.62 22.88 26.20
C VAL A 291 -6.93 22.14 27.33
N ARG A 292 -6.47 22.83 28.39
CA ARG A 292 -5.83 22.15 29.54
C ARG A 292 -6.78 21.15 30.22
N ARG A 293 -8.05 21.50 30.38
CA ARG A 293 -9.05 20.61 30.95
C ARG A 293 -9.30 19.40 30.05
N LEU A 294 -9.50 19.62 28.75
CA LEU A 294 -9.72 18.52 27.79
C LEU A 294 -8.52 17.57 27.74
N LEU A 295 -7.30 18.10 27.81
CA LEU A 295 -6.07 17.27 27.82
C LEU A 295 -5.91 16.45 29.09
N ALA A 296 -6.48 16.88 30.24
CA ALA A 296 -6.46 16.10 31.47
C ALA A 296 -7.32 14.82 31.37
N ASP A 297 -8.36 14.84 30.52
CA ASP A 297 -9.28 13.74 30.32
C ASP A 297 -8.97 12.96 29.02
N ALA A 298 -8.06 13.45 28.18
CA ALA A 298 -7.68 12.83 26.91
C ALA A 298 -6.70 11.68 27.13
N GLU A 299 -6.81 10.65 26.26
CA GLU A 299 -5.81 9.58 26.22
C GLU A 299 -4.44 10.14 25.78
N VAL A 300 -3.39 9.55 26.34
CA VAL A 300 -2.02 9.93 25.97
C VAL A 300 -1.76 9.47 24.53
N PRO A 301 -1.25 10.34 23.63
CA PRO A 301 -0.94 9.95 22.27
C PRO A 301 0.06 8.81 22.22
N GLN A 302 -0.09 7.93 21.21
CA GLN A 302 0.91 6.94 20.92
C GLN A 302 2.24 7.64 20.54
N ARG A 303 3.35 7.02 20.93
CA ARG A 303 4.67 7.61 20.66
C ARG A 303 5.04 7.49 19.18
N VAL A 304 5.69 8.51 18.67
CA VAL A 304 6.35 8.49 17.37
C VAL A 304 7.49 7.46 17.39
N TYR A 305 7.65 6.70 16.32
CA TYR A 305 8.76 5.76 16.19
C TYR A 305 10.12 6.46 16.29
N GLY A 306 11.02 5.93 17.11
CA GLY A 306 12.34 6.50 17.34
C GLY A 306 12.37 7.74 18.25
N ALA A 307 11.24 8.14 18.86
CA ALA A 307 11.25 9.16 19.91
C ALA A 307 11.73 8.57 21.23
N SER A 308 12.69 9.25 21.89
CA SER A 308 13.22 8.94 23.24
C SER A 308 12.21 9.28 24.34
#